data_210dd567034b1637ef3f7f3c32151626
#
_entry.id   210dd567034b1637ef3f7f3c32151626
#
_cell.length_a   1.000
_cell.length_b   1.000
_cell.length_c   1.000
_cell.angle_alpha   90.00
_cell.angle_beta   90.00
_cell.angle_gamma   90.00
#
_symmetry.space_group_name_H-M   'P 1'
#
loop_
_entity.id
_entity.type
_entity.pdbx_description
1 polymer ?
#
loop_
_entity_poly.entity_id
_entity_poly.type
_entity_poly.pdbx_seq_one_letter_code
_entity_poly.pdbx_strand_id
1 'polypeptide(L)'
;MDAPEVPDAEYDRLMRELRELEAQHPELITPDSPTQRVGAEPLGAFSQVRHEVPMLSLDNVFDEESFLAFNKRVQDRLKSSDALTWCCELKLDGLAVSLLYENGVLVRAATRGDGTTGEDITTNVRTIRAIPLKLQGDNIPARLEVRGEVFLPQAGFEKINEEARRTGGKVFANPRNAAAGSLRQLDPRITAKRPLTFFCYGVGILEGGELPDTHLGRLLQFKAWGLPVSNRVQLCDSPEAVLAFYHKVEADRPTLGFDIDGVVIKVNSLALQEQLGFVARAPRWAVAFKFPAQEQMTFVRDVEFQVGRTGAITPVARLEPVQVAGVLVS
;
A
#
# COMPACT_ATOMS: atom_id res chain seq x y z
N MET A 1 14.92 0.17 -6.25
CA MET A 1 16.20 0.30 -6.97
C MET A 1 16.29 1.72 -7.43
N ASP A 2 17.15 2.46 -6.78
CA ASP A 2 17.50 3.79 -7.27
C ASP A 2 18.61 3.61 -8.30
N ALA A 3 18.26 3.74 -9.55
CA ALA A 3 19.24 3.92 -10.63
C ALA A 3 19.12 5.37 -11.08
N PRO A 4 19.80 6.32 -10.39
CA PRO A 4 19.74 7.72 -10.75
C PRO A 4 20.34 7.91 -12.15
N GLU A 5 19.58 8.56 -13.02
CA GLU A 5 20.06 8.91 -14.38
C GLU A 5 21.07 10.04 -14.37
N VAL A 6 21.06 10.84 -13.29
CA VAL A 6 21.98 11.97 -13.11
C VAL A 6 22.54 11.97 -11.67
N PRO A 7 23.77 12.50 -11.45
CA PRO A 7 24.32 12.69 -10.11
C PRO A 7 23.47 13.66 -9.26
N ASP A 8 23.49 13.51 -7.94
CA ASP A 8 22.73 14.35 -7.00
C ASP A 8 23.01 15.85 -7.18
N ALA A 9 24.26 16.22 -7.40
CA ALA A 9 24.65 17.61 -7.62
C ALA A 9 24.00 18.20 -8.88
N GLU A 10 23.88 17.41 -9.94
CA GLU A 10 23.20 17.83 -11.16
C GLU A 10 21.69 17.91 -10.98
N TYR A 11 21.10 16.99 -10.24
CA TYR A 11 19.68 17.05 -9.87
C TYR A 11 19.38 18.33 -9.08
N ASP A 12 20.19 18.67 -8.09
CA ASP A 12 20.03 19.89 -7.29
C ASP A 12 20.17 21.16 -8.12
N ARG A 13 21.09 21.16 -9.08
CA ARG A 13 21.27 22.26 -10.02
C ARG A 13 20.03 22.46 -10.90
N LEU A 14 19.53 21.38 -11.48
CA LEU A 14 18.32 21.41 -12.33
C LEU A 14 17.08 21.85 -11.54
N MET A 15 16.94 21.40 -10.31
CA MET A 15 15.82 21.79 -9.44
C MET A 15 15.89 23.31 -9.09
N ARG A 16 17.08 23.84 -8.84
CA ARG A 16 17.25 25.29 -8.62
C ARG A 16 16.87 26.09 -9.86
N GLU A 17 17.38 25.68 -11.02
CA GLU A 17 17.08 26.34 -12.28
C GLU A 17 15.57 26.32 -12.58
N LEU A 18 14.91 25.19 -12.36
CA LEU A 18 13.47 25.07 -12.55
C LEU A 18 12.69 26.02 -11.60
N ARG A 19 13.07 26.09 -10.33
CA ARG A 19 12.45 27.01 -9.37
C ARG A 19 12.64 28.48 -9.76
N GLU A 20 13.81 28.85 -10.26
CA GLU A 20 14.08 30.21 -10.74
C GLU A 20 13.22 30.55 -11.96
N LEU A 21 13.10 29.62 -12.91
CA LEU A 21 12.25 29.82 -14.09
C LEU A 21 10.76 29.94 -13.69
N GLU A 22 10.29 29.10 -12.80
CA GLU A 22 8.90 29.16 -12.30
C GLU A 22 8.63 30.45 -11.50
N ALA A 23 9.61 30.97 -10.77
CA ALA A 23 9.49 32.25 -10.07
C ALA A 23 9.39 33.43 -11.04
N GLN A 24 10.09 33.37 -12.18
CA GLN A 24 10.01 34.38 -13.23
C GLN A 24 8.76 34.26 -14.10
N HIS A 25 8.23 33.03 -14.24
CA HIS A 25 7.10 32.70 -15.10
C HIS A 25 6.07 31.85 -14.32
N PRO A 26 5.35 32.44 -13.34
CA PRO A 26 4.38 31.69 -12.54
C PRO A 26 3.28 31.02 -13.35
N GLU A 27 2.97 31.55 -14.55
CA GLU A 27 1.98 30.99 -15.49
C GLU A 27 2.39 29.65 -16.08
N LEU A 28 3.67 29.29 -15.99
CA LEU A 28 4.21 28.01 -16.49
C LEU A 28 4.21 26.90 -15.44
N ILE A 29 3.87 27.22 -14.19
CA ILE A 29 3.79 26.20 -13.12
C ILE A 29 2.65 25.25 -13.41
N THR A 30 2.96 23.96 -13.45
CA THR A 30 1.99 22.87 -13.66
C THR A 30 1.88 22.00 -12.42
N PRO A 31 0.72 21.34 -12.19
CA PRO A 31 0.53 20.45 -11.04
C PRO A 31 1.51 19.26 -10.99
N ASP A 32 2.07 18.89 -12.14
CA ASP A 32 3.03 17.78 -12.27
C ASP A 32 4.50 18.23 -12.21
N SER A 33 4.76 19.52 -11.98
CA SER A 33 6.12 20.01 -11.78
C SER A 33 6.76 19.37 -10.54
N PRO A 34 8.02 18.90 -10.61
CA PRO A 34 8.73 18.39 -9.44
C PRO A 34 8.82 19.37 -8.28
N THR A 35 8.71 20.69 -8.55
CA THR A 35 8.71 21.74 -7.52
C THR A 35 7.44 21.75 -6.68
N GLN A 36 6.35 21.14 -7.18
CA GLN A 36 5.06 21.05 -6.48
C GLN A 36 4.98 19.88 -5.49
N ARG A 37 6.01 19.04 -5.42
CA ARG A 37 6.07 17.94 -4.43
C ARG A 37 6.25 18.42 -3.00
N VAL A 38 6.90 19.57 -2.81
CA VAL A 38 7.26 20.10 -1.48
C VAL A 38 6.91 21.58 -1.41
N GLY A 39 6.43 22.05 -0.28
CA GLY A 39 6.24 23.47 -0.02
C GLY A 39 4.79 23.93 0.15
N ALA A 40 3.83 23.00 0.19
CA ALA A 40 2.47 23.35 0.54
C ALA A 40 2.36 23.79 2.01
N GLU A 41 1.47 24.75 2.29
CA GLU A 41 1.17 25.15 3.65
C GLU A 41 0.45 24.05 4.43
N PRO A 42 0.58 24.02 5.78
CA PRO A 42 -0.17 23.10 6.61
C PRO A 42 -1.68 23.21 6.40
N LEU A 43 -2.34 22.06 6.34
CA LEU A 43 -3.79 21.98 6.22
C LEU A 43 -4.45 22.19 7.60
N GLY A 44 -5.64 22.79 7.61
CA GLY A 44 -6.44 22.87 8.84
C GLY A 44 -7.10 21.52 9.20
N ALA A 45 -7.47 20.75 8.20
CA ALA A 45 -8.08 19.43 8.32
C ALA A 45 -8.00 18.68 6.99
N PHE A 46 -8.20 17.36 7.02
CA PHE A 46 -8.37 16.57 5.82
C PHE A 46 -9.82 16.63 5.35
N SER A 47 -10.04 16.94 4.07
CA SER A 47 -11.36 16.78 3.47
C SER A 47 -11.65 15.31 3.20
N GLN A 48 -12.93 14.97 3.12
CA GLN A 48 -13.36 13.61 2.81
C GLN A 48 -13.48 13.40 1.31
N VAL A 49 -13.16 12.17 0.88
CA VAL A 49 -13.32 11.70 -0.50
C VAL A 49 -14.23 10.49 -0.49
N ARG A 50 -15.36 10.59 -1.21
CA ARG A 50 -16.20 9.42 -1.46
C ARG A 50 -15.62 8.65 -2.66
N HIS A 51 -15.35 7.36 -2.46
CA HIS A 51 -14.87 6.51 -3.54
C HIS A 51 -16.00 6.22 -4.53
N GLU A 52 -15.79 6.56 -5.81
CA GLU A 52 -16.75 6.21 -6.88
C GLU A 52 -16.85 4.69 -7.06
N VAL A 53 -15.73 4.00 -6.93
CA VAL A 53 -15.64 2.54 -6.86
C VAL A 53 -15.20 2.17 -5.45
N PRO A 54 -16.00 1.43 -4.68
CA PRO A 54 -15.62 1.07 -3.31
C PRO A 54 -14.27 0.35 -3.23
N MET A 55 -13.48 0.66 -2.22
CA MET A 55 -12.23 -0.03 -1.90
C MET A 55 -12.54 -1.19 -0.94
N LEU A 56 -12.76 -2.37 -1.51
CA LEU A 56 -13.19 -3.55 -0.77
C LEU A 56 -12.05 -4.20 0.01
N SER A 57 -12.39 -4.88 1.10
CA SER A 57 -11.49 -5.75 1.84
C SER A 57 -11.33 -7.10 1.12
N LEU A 58 -10.26 -7.80 1.42
CA LEU A 58 -10.09 -9.20 1.02
C LEU A 58 -10.52 -10.12 2.16
N ASP A 59 -11.13 -11.26 1.82
CA ASP A 59 -11.29 -12.35 2.77
C ASP A 59 -9.92 -12.94 3.10
N ASN A 60 -9.79 -13.48 4.31
CA ASN A 60 -8.54 -14.05 4.80
C ASN A 60 -8.63 -15.58 4.87
N VAL A 61 -7.52 -16.22 4.56
CA VAL A 61 -7.24 -17.61 4.90
C VAL A 61 -5.93 -17.67 5.69
N PHE A 62 -5.79 -18.64 6.58
CA PHE A 62 -4.66 -18.74 7.51
C PHE A 62 -3.90 -20.05 7.41
N ASP A 63 -4.41 -21.02 6.65
CA ASP A 63 -3.80 -22.33 6.47
C ASP A 63 -4.04 -22.88 5.05
N GLU A 64 -3.31 -23.92 4.70
CA GLU A 64 -3.40 -24.56 3.38
C GLU A 64 -4.78 -25.12 3.10
N GLU A 65 -5.41 -25.74 4.10
CA GLU A 65 -6.75 -26.33 3.96
C GLU A 65 -7.78 -25.26 3.58
N SER A 66 -7.76 -24.11 4.25
CA SER A 66 -8.65 -22.99 3.97
C SER A 66 -8.40 -22.40 2.57
N PHE A 67 -7.15 -22.35 2.13
CA PHE A 67 -6.85 -21.92 0.76
C PHE A 67 -7.37 -22.93 -0.28
N LEU A 68 -7.16 -24.23 -0.06
CA LEU A 68 -7.67 -25.26 -0.96
C LEU A 68 -9.19 -25.26 -1.04
N ALA A 69 -9.88 -24.99 0.08
CA ALA A 69 -11.33 -24.81 0.10
C ALA A 69 -11.76 -23.58 -0.71
N PHE A 70 -11.02 -22.47 -0.62
CA PHE A 70 -11.25 -21.29 -1.44
C PHE A 70 -11.08 -21.60 -2.94
N ASN A 71 -10.00 -22.27 -3.31
CA ASN A 71 -9.75 -22.68 -4.69
C ASN A 71 -10.91 -23.55 -5.23
N LYS A 72 -11.39 -24.49 -4.42
CA LYS A 72 -12.54 -25.34 -4.79
C LYS A 72 -13.81 -24.52 -4.99
N ARG A 73 -14.12 -23.56 -4.09
CA ARG A 73 -15.29 -22.70 -4.26
C ARG A 73 -15.23 -21.90 -5.56
N VAL A 74 -14.05 -21.39 -5.93
CA VAL A 74 -13.87 -20.65 -7.19
C VAL A 74 -14.13 -21.56 -8.38
N GLN A 75 -13.56 -22.76 -8.41
CA GLN A 75 -13.77 -23.73 -9.48
C GLN A 75 -15.23 -24.17 -9.60
N ASP A 76 -15.88 -24.46 -8.49
CA ASP A 76 -17.30 -24.87 -8.45
C ASP A 76 -18.19 -23.74 -9.00
N ARG A 77 -17.91 -22.51 -8.65
CA ARG A 77 -18.67 -21.36 -9.13
C ARG A 77 -18.49 -21.09 -10.62
N LEU A 78 -17.29 -21.32 -11.14
CA LEU A 78 -17.01 -21.24 -12.57
C LEU A 78 -17.54 -22.46 -13.34
N LYS A 79 -17.97 -23.50 -12.65
CA LYS A 79 -18.40 -24.77 -13.24
C LYS A 79 -17.38 -25.36 -14.20
N SER A 80 -16.10 -25.21 -13.85
CA SER A 80 -14.97 -25.65 -14.65
C SER A 80 -14.03 -26.47 -13.78
N SER A 81 -13.48 -27.53 -14.38
CA SER A 81 -12.37 -28.30 -13.82
C SER A 81 -11.02 -27.86 -14.40
N ASP A 82 -11.03 -26.89 -15.31
CA ASP A 82 -9.81 -26.37 -15.91
C ASP A 82 -8.94 -25.69 -14.87
N ALA A 83 -7.64 -25.82 -15.01
CA ALA A 83 -6.69 -25.18 -14.12
C ALA A 83 -6.83 -23.65 -14.21
N LEU A 84 -6.94 -23.00 -13.05
CA LEU A 84 -6.93 -21.54 -12.95
C LEU A 84 -5.49 -21.04 -12.92
N THR A 85 -5.27 -19.91 -13.58
CA THR A 85 -4.04 -19.13 -13.40
C THR A 85 -4.27 -18.10 -12.32
N TRP A 86 -3.45 -18.19 -11.28
CA TRP A 86 -3.45 -17.26 -10.15
C TRP A 86 -2.30 -16.28 -10.28
N CYS A 87 -2.57 -15.00 -10.03
CA CYS A 87 -1.53 -13.99 -9.86
C CYS A 87 -1.30 -13.80 -8.35
N CYS A 88 -0.10 -14.12 -7.91
CA CYS A 88 0.28 -14.09 -6.50
C CYS A 88 1.21 -12.91 -6.22
N GLU A 89 0.91 -12.16 -5.19
CA GLU A 89 1.59 -10.92 -4.80
C GLU A 89 1.92 -10.92 -3.32
N LEU A 90 2.82 -10.02 -2.90
CA LEU A 90 3.06 -9.76 -1.49
C LEU A 90 1.88 -9.00 -0.89
N LYS A 91 1.49 -9.36 0.33
CA LYS A 91 0.55 -8.55 1.12
C LYS A 91 1.36 -7.55 1.95
N LEU A 92 1.48 -6.36 1.42
CA LEU A 92 2.23 -5.27 2.05
C LEU A 92 1.53 -4.79 3.32
N ASP A 93 2.29 -4.54 4.36
CA ASP A 93 1.79 -4.04 5.63
C ASP A 93 2.04 -2.53 5.75
N GLY A 94 1.09 -1.76 5.27
CA GLY A 94 1.14 -0.32 5.22
C GLY A 94 -0.25 0.30 5.26
N LEU A 95 -0.46 1.30 4.42
CA LEU A 95 -1.74 2.01 4.29
C LEU A 95 -2.23 1.98 2.85
N ALA A 96 -3.43 1.47 2.64
CA ALA A 96 -4.06 1.42 1.33
C ALA A 96 -4.46 2.83 0.86
N VAL A 97 -4.07 3.18 -0.35
CA VAL A 97 -4.37 4.47 -0.96
C VAL A 97 -4.90 4.32 -2.38
N SER A 98 -5.66 5.33 -2.78
CA SER A 98 -6.18 5.52 -4.13
C SER A 98 -5.50 6.73 -4.76
N LEU A 99 -5.00 6.57 -5.99
CA LEU A 99 -4.38 7.63 -6.78
C LEU A 99 -5.22 7.87 -8.04
N LEU A 100 -5.80 9.05 -8.18
CA LEU A 100 -6.54 9.43 -9.39
C LEU A 100 -5.65 10.24 -10.32
N TYR A 101 -5.47 9.70 -11.52
CA TYR A 101 -4.80 10.37 -12.63
C TYR A 101 -5.82 10.81 -13.67
N GLU A 102 -5.75 12.07 -14.09
CA GLU A 102 -6.51 12.60 -15.21
C GLU A 102 -5.55 12.99 -16.34
N ASN A 103 -5.73 12.39 -17.49
CA ASN A 103 -4.82 12.55 -18.63
C ASN A 103 -3.34 12.35 -18.24
N GLY A 104 -3.09 11.37 -17.37
CA GLY A 104 -1.77 11.01 -16.88
C GLY A 104 -1.25 11.87 -15.74
N VAL A 105 -1.96 12.90 -15.29
CA VAL A 105 -1.53 13.79 -14.19
C VAL A 105 -2.24 13.40 -12.90
N LEU A 106 -1.48 13.27 -11.81
CA LEU A 106 -2.04 13.01 -10.48
C LEU A 106 -2.84 14.23 -10.00
N VAL A 107 -4.15 14.05 -9.84
CA VAL A 107 -5.06 15.11 -9.41
C VAL A 107 -5.58 14.92 -8.00
N ARG A 108 -5.65 13.69 -7.51
CA ARG A 108 -6.15 13.39 -6.16
C ARG A 108 -5.59 12.08 -5.63
N ALA A 109 -5.31 12.07 -4.34
CA ALA A 109 -5.00 10.86 -3.59
C ALA A 109 -5.84 10.79 -2.32
N ALA A 110 -6.33 9.61 -2.00
CA ALA A 110 -7.18 9.38 -0.84
C ALA A 110 -6.78 8.13 -0.10
N THR A 111 -7.00 8.11 1.23
CA THR A 111 -6.93 6.88 2.01
C THR A 111 -8.14 6.01 1.69
N ARG A 112 -8.02 4.72 1.98
CA ARG A 112 -9.16 3.80 1.86
C ARG A 112 -10.31 4.20 2.80
N GLY A 113 -9.99 4.64 4.04
CA GLY A 113 -10.99 4.88 5.07
C GLY A 113 -11.79 3.61 5.39
N ASP A 114 -13.11 3.72 5.41
CA ASP A 114 -14.03 2.59 5.60
C ASP A 114 -14.32 1.81 4.29
N GLY A 115 -13.65 2.17 3.20
CA GLY A 115 -13.87 1.61 1.86
C GLY A 115 -14.88 2.38 1.01
N THR A 116 -15.74 3.16 1.60
CA THR A 116 -16.73 4.04 0.94
C THR A 116 -16.24 5.49 0.93
N THR A 117 -15.70 5.95 2.05
CA THR A 117 -15.20 7.31 2.24
C THR A 117 -13.81 7.26 2.88
N GLY A 118 -12.87 7.98 2.31
CA GLY A 118 -11.52 8.17 2.83
C GLY A 118 -11.19 9.64 3.04
N GLU A 119 -9.96 9.91 3.44
CA GLU A 119 -9.44 11.27 3.60
C GLU A 119 -8.62 11.66 2.37
N ASP A 120 -8.76 12.91 1.93
CA ASP A 120 -7.92 13.49 0.88
C ASP A 120 -6.52 13.77 1.43
N ILE A 121 -5.54 13.04 0.90
CA ILE A 121 -4.14 13.15 1.28
C ILE A 121 -3.25 13.55 0.09
N THR A 122 -3.83 14.20 -0.89
CA THR A 122 -3.14 14.54 -2.16
C THR A 122 -1.85 15.29 -1.91
N THR A 123 -1.87 16.31 -1.04
CA THR A 123 -0.70 17.12 -0.74
C THR A 123 0.44 16.31 -0.12
N ASN A 124 0.11 15.39 0.77
CA ASN A 124 1.09 14.50 1.40
C ASN A 124 1.64 13.46 0.42
N VAL A 125 0.77 12.86 -0.38
CA VAL A 125 1.17 11.87 -1.39
C VAL A 125 2.12 12.46 -2.43
N ARG A 126 1.95 13.72 -2.80
CA ARG A 126 2.86 14.41 -3.72
C ARG A 126 4.30 14.47 -3.23
N THR A 127 4.53 14.36 -1.93
CA THR A 127 5.88 14.33 -1.35
C THR A 127 6.57 12.97 -1.48
N ILE A 128 5.82 11.92 -1.80
CA ILE A 128 6.36 10.55 -1.94
C ILE A 128 6.99 10.43 -3.33
N ARG A 129 8.32 10.36 -3.37
CA ARG A 129 9.08 10.35 -4.63
C ARG A 129 8.77 9.14 -5.52
N ALA A 130 8.46 8.00 -4.93
CA ALA A 130 8.11 6.78 -5.66
C ALA A 130 6.80 6.91 -6.46
N ILE A 131 5.91 7.83 -6.09
CA ILE A 131 4.64 8.06 -6.77
C ILE A 131 4.83 9.13 -7.85
N PRO A 132 4.64 8.78 -9.15
CA PRO A 132 4.80 9.75 -10.22
C PRO A 132 3.68 10.80 -10.17
N LEU A 133 4.03 12.08 -10.34
CA LEU A 133 3.06 13.15 -10.54
C LEU A 133 2.45 13.12 -11.94
N LYS A 134 3.18 12.53 -12.88
CA LYS A 134 2.76 12.35 -14.26
C LYS A 134 3.19 10.98 -14.76
N LEU A 135 2.23 10.23 -15.32
CA LEU A 135 2.49 8.97 -15.98
C LEU A 135 3.19 9.21 -17.33
N GLN A 136 4.08 8.30 -17.70
CA GLN A 136 4.84 8.34 -18.95
C GLN A 136 4.38 7.21 -19.87
N GLY A 137 4.46 7.43 -21.18
CA GLY A 137 4.14 6.41 -22.18
C GLY A 137 2.87 6.71 -22.95
N ASP A 138 2.37 5.69 -23.64
CA ASP A 138 1.27 5.81 -24.58
C ASP A 138 -0.02 5.22 -24.06
N ASN A 139 -1.15 5.65 -24.61
CA ASN A 139 -2.48 5.10 -24.35
C ASN A 139 -2.91 5.19 -22.88
N ILE A 140 -2.49 6.24 -22.20
CA ILE A 140 -2.90 6.49 -20.82
C ILE A 140 -4.39 6.86 -20.82
N PRO A 141 -5.24 6.17 -20.03
CA PRO A 141 -6.66 6.48 -19.93
C PRO A 141 -6.92 7.91 -19.47
N ALA A 142 -8.02 8.52 -19.93
CA ALA A 142 -8.39 9.87 -19.54
C ALA A 142 -8.62 10.03 -18.04
N ARG A 143 -9.26 9.03 -17.40
CA ARG A 143 -9.37 8.92 -15.94
C ARG A 143 -8.95 7.52 -15.50
N LEU A 144 -7.94 7.45 -14.67
CA LEU A 144 -7.40 6.21 -14.15
C LEU A 144 -7.16 6.33 -12.64
N GLU A 145 -7.86 5.51 -11.87
CA GLU A 145 -7.61 5.34 -10.45
C GLU A 145 -6.75 4.10 -10.23
N VAL A 146 -5.54 4.32 -9.72
CA VAL A 146 -4.62 3.26 -9.33
C VAL A 146 -4.67 3.08 -7.83
N ARG A 147 -4.74 1.84 -7.38
CA ARG A 147 -4.76 1.48 -5.96
C ARG A 147 -3.48 0.76 -5.59
N GLY A 148 -2.99 1.04 -4.40
CA GLY A 148 -1.78 0.44 -3.90
C GLY A 148 -1.59 0.67 -2.42
N GLU A 149 -0.41 0.29 -1.96
CA GLU A 149 -0.01 0.39 -0.56
C GLU A 149 1.15 1.35 -0.41
N VAL A 150 0.98 2.36 0.44
CA VAL A 150 2.07 3.17 0.96
C VAL A 150 2.63 2.47 2.19
N PHE A 151 3.93 2.25 2.21
CA PHE A 151 4.59 1.55 3.30
C PHE A 151 5.95 2.16 3.62
N LEU A 152 6.49 1.79 4.77
CA LEU A 152 7.78 2.27 5.24
C LEU A 152 8.74 1.10 5.33
N PRO A 153 9.87 1.12 4.58
CA PRO A 153 10.92 0.12 4.74
C PRO A 153 11.47 0.10 6.16
N GLN A 154 11.97 -1.05 6.61
CA GLN A 154 12.49 -1.23 7.98
C GLN A 154 13.60 -0.24 8.32
N ALA A 155 14.54 -0.01 7.41
CA ALA A 155 15.62 0.96 7.61
C ALA A 155 15.09 2.38 7.85
N GLY A 156 14.06 2.79 7.13
CA GLY A 156 13.40 4.07 7.32
C GLY A 156 12.64 4.16 8.64
N PHE A 157 11.98 3.07 9.04
CA PHE A 157 11.30 2.98 10.33
C PHE A 157 12.28 3.12 11.50
N GLU A 158 13.40 2.40 11.47
CA GLU A 158 14.43 2.50 12.50
C GLU A 158 15.00 3.91 12.60
N LYS A 159 15.26 4.56 11.46
CA LYS A 159 15.76 5.93 11.40
C LYS A 159 14.78 6.93 12.00
N ILE A 160 13.49 6.82 11.70
CA ILE A 160 12.45 7.68 12.28
C ILE A 160 12.38 7.53 13.79
N ASN A 161 12.39 6.30 14.30
CA ASN A 161 12.33 6.05 15.73
C ASN A 161 13.61 6.47 16.47
N GLU A 162 14.78 6.29 15.86
CA GLU A 162 16.05 6.77 16.41
C GLU A 162 16.02 8.31 16.55
N GLU A 163 15.59 9.03 15.53
CA GLU A 163 15.44 10.49 15.60
C GLU A 163 14.40 10.91 16.63
N ALA A 164 13.28 10.21 16.72
CA ALA A 164 12.23 10.48 17.72
C ALA A 164 12.76 10.33 19.15
N ARG A 165 13.55 9.30 19.42
CA ARG A 165 14.19 9.12 20.73
C ARG A 165 15.18 10.23 21.06
N ARG A 166 15.94 10.68 20.06
CA ARG A 166 16.90 11.77 20.19
C ARG A 166 16.25 13.11 20.46
N THR A 167 15.11 13.38 19.84
CA THR A 167 14.40 14.69 19.90
C THR A 167 13.22 14.72 20.86
N GLY A 168 12.93 13.60 21.55
CA GLY A 168 11.77 13.49 22.45
C GLY A 168 10.43 13.38 21.73
N GLY A 169 10.43 13.03 20.45
CA GLY A 169 9.23 12.86 19.66
C GLY A 169 8.54 11.50 19.88
N LYS A 170 7.45 11.29 19.15
CA LYS A 170 6.69 10.04 19.21
C LYS A 170 7.43 8.89 18.55
N VAL A 171 7.65 7.82 19.30
CA VAL A 171 8.16 6.54 18.79
C VAL A 171 6.99 5.69 18.30
N PHE A 172 7.09 5.16 17.08
CA PHE A 172 6.08 4.28 16.51
C PHE A 172 6.33 2.82 16.88
N ALA A 173 5.24 2.08 17.13
CA ALA A 173 5.31 0.68 17.53
C ALA A 173 5.77 -0.25 16.39
N ASN A 174 5.40 0.05 15.15
CA ASN A 174 5.72 -0.77 13.98
C ASN A 174 5.75 0.09 12.71
N PRO A 175 6.30 -0.45 11.60
CA PRO A 175 6.37 0.27 10.31
C PRO A 175 5.00 0.67 9.75
N ARG A 176 3.95 -0.13 9.95
CA ARG A 176 2.60 0.21 9.51
C ARG A 176 2.06 1.47 10.20
N ASN A 177 2.19 1.53 11.52
CA ASN A 177 1.76 2.70 12.30
C ASN A 177 2.59 3.94 11.93
N ALA A 178 3.89 3.77 11.68
CA ALA A 178 4.76 4.85 11.25
C ALA A 178 4.38 5.35 9.84
N ALA A 179 4.05 4.46 8.91
CA ALA A 179 3.59 4.82 7.58
C ALA A 179 2.26 5.61 7.65
N ALA A 180 1.28 5.09 8.38
CA ALA A 180 -0.01 5.75 8.56
C ALA A 180 0.15 7.13 9.24
N GLY A 181 0.93 7.21 10.30
CA GLY A 181 1.20 8.46 11.02
C GLY A 181 1.99 9.46 10.18
N SER A 182 2.86 8.99 9.30
CA SER A 182 3.63 9.85 8.38
C SER A 182 2.78 10.38 7.23
N LEU A 183 1.85 9.57 6.73
CA LEU A 183 0.99 9.95 5.61
C LEU A 183 -0.17 10.86 6.05
N ARG A 184 -0.67 10.70 7.27
CA ARG A 184 -1.78 11.49 7.83
C ARG A 184 -1.27 12.67 8.66
N GLN A 185 -0.43 13.50 8.06
CA GLN A 185 0.08 14.74 8.64
C GLN A 185 -0.62 15.95 8.03
N LEU A 186 -1.06 16.90 8.84
CA LEU A 186 -1.62 18.14 8.33
C LEU A 186 -0.56 19.02 7.67
N ASP A 187 0.68 18.91 8.09
CA ASP A 187 1.82 19.58 7.46
C ASP A 187 2.55 18.60 6.52
N PRO A 188 2.43 18.78 5.20
CA PRO A 188 3.07 17.88 4.23
C PRO A 188 4.59 17.90 4.28
N ARG A 189 5.21 18.91 4.89
CA ARG A 189 6.66 18.98 5.08
C ARG A 189 7.16 17.89 6.03
N ILE A 190 6.34 17.45 6.97
CA ILE A 190 6.64 16.33 7.86
C ILE A 190 6.63 15.03 7.04
N THR A 191 5.61 14.82 6.23
CA THR A 191 5.52 13.65 5.32
C THR A 191 6.71 13.61 4.36
N ALA A 192 7.12 14.76 3.83
CA ALA A 192 8.24 14.87 2.88
C ALA A 192 9.58 14.36 3.45
N LYS A 193 9.75 14.40 4.76
CA LYS A 193 10.96 13.93 5.45
C LYS A 193 10.94 12.43 5.75
N ARG A 194 9.81 11.76 5.50
CA ARG A 194 9.63 10.33 5.79
C ARG A 194 9.96 9.51 4.54
N PRO A 195 10.77 8.45 4.64
CA PRO A 195 11.16 7.62 3.50
C PRO A 195 10.07 6.62 3.11
N LEU A 196 8.87 7.13 2.83
CA LEU A 196 7.73 6.34 2.37
C LEU A 196 7.96 5.86 0.94
N THR A 197 7.44 4.68 0.64
CA THR A 197 7.41 4.13 -0.71
C THR A 197 6.03 3.55 -1.03
N PHE A 198 5.86 3.05 -2.25
CA PHE A 198 4.55 2.65 -2.76
C PHE A 198 4.69 1.52 -3.77
N PHE A 199 3.79 0.55 -3.71
CA PHE A 199 3.55 -0.39 -4.80
C PHE A 199 2.07 -0.40 -5.16
N CYS A 200 1.78 -0.35 -6.46
CA CYS A 200 0.42 -0.49 -6.95
C CYS A 200 0.01 -1.96 -7.08
N TYR A 201 -1.27 -2.23 -6.86
CA TYR A 201 -1.82 -3.58 -6.91
C TYR A 201 -3.19 -3.67 -7.59
N GLY A 202 -3.82 -2.57 -7.92
CA GLY A 202 -5.17 -2.64 -8.46
C GLY A 202 -5.65 -1.37 -9.14
N VAL A 203 -6.88 -1.44 -9.61
CA VAL A 203 -7.57 -0.40 -10.37
C VAL A 203 -8.94 -0.14 -9.76
N GLY A 204 -9.34 1.12 -9.72
CA GLY A 204 -10.72 1.52 -9.45
C GLY A 204 -11.37 2.07 -10.73
N ILE A 205 -11.40 3.40 -10.86
CA ILE A 205 -11.96 4.06 -12.04
C ILE A 205 -11.09 3.81 -13.28
N LEU A 206 -11.72 3.46 -14.38
CA LEU A 206 -11.10 3.35 -15.69
C LEU A 206 -12.06 3.94 -16.74
N GLU A 207 -11.73 5.10 -17.25
CA GLU A 207 -12.52 5.82 -18.26
C GLU A 207 -11.62 6.39 -19.35
N GLY A 208 -12.09 6.33 -20.59
CA GLY A 208 -11.38 6.92 -21.73
C GLY A 208 -10.10 6.21 -22.10
N GLY A 209 -10.08 4.90 -21.96
CA GLY A 209 -8.96 4.04 -22.31
C GLY A 209 -9.19 2.60 -21.88
N GLU A 210 -8.23 1.76 -22.16
CA GLU A 210 -8.27 0.33 -21.90
C GLU A 210 -7.04 -0.12 -21.10
N LEU A 211 -7.19 -1.21 -20.38
CA LEU A 211 -6.12 -1.92 -19.72
C LEU A 211 -6.08 -3.38 -20.21
N PRO A 212 -4.94 -4.07 -20.07
CA PRO A 212 -4.86 -5.48 -20.36
C PRO A 212 -5.94 -6.30 -19.63
N ASP A 213 -6.29 -7.45 -20.20
CA ASP A 213 -7.34 -8.33 -19.72
C ASP A 213 -6.90 -9.34 -18.65
N THR A 214 -5.67 -9.23 -18.18
CA THR A 214 -5.12 -10.00 -17.07
C THR A 214 -4.60 -9.09 -15.98
N HIS A 215 -4.63 -9.56 -14.74
CA HIS A 215 -4.11 -8.80 -13.61
C HIS A 215 -2.62 -8.52 -13.74
N LEU A 216 -1.82 -9.53 -14.10
CA LEU A 216 -0.39 -9.32 -14.34
C LEU A 216 -0.14 -8.34 -15.48
N GLY A 217 -0.90 -8.44 -16.57
CA GLY A 217 -0.81 -7.50 -17.70
C GLY A 217 -1.05 -6.06 -17.26
N ARG A 218 -2.03 -5.82 -16.37
CA ARG A 218 -2.30 -4.49 -15.80
C ARG A 218 -1.14 -3.98 -14.95
N LEU A 219 -0.54 -4.83 -14.11
CA LEU A 219 0.63 -4.45 -13.33
C LEU A 219 1.83 -4.08 -14.21
N LEU A 220 2.07 -4.85 -15.27
CA LEU A 220 3.13 -4.55 -16.22
C LEU A 220 2.88 -3.25 -16.98
N GLN A 221 1.62 -2.96 -17.30
CA GLN A 221 1.24 -1.67 -17.91
C GLN A 221 1.50 -0.51 -16.96
N PHE A 222 1.15 -0.63 -15.69
CA PHE A 222 1.46 0.39 -14.69
C PHE A 222 2.96 0.64 -14.56
N LYS A 223 3.74 -0.41 -14.55
CA LYS A 223 5.20 -0.30 -14.54
C LYS A 223 5.73 0.42 -15.78
N ALA A 224 5.18 0.14 -16.95
CA ALA A 224 5.53 0.82 -18.19
C ALA A 224 5.20 2.32 -18.15
N TRP A 225 4.15 2.72 -17.43
CA TRP A 225 3.79 4.13 -17.22
C TRP A 225 4.56 4.82 -16.09
N GLY A 226 5.47 4.11 -15.41
CA GLY A 226 6.32 4.66 -14.36
C GLY A 226 5.81 4.44 -12.93
N LEU A 227 4.72 3.71 -12.75
CA LEU A 227 4.23 3.34 -11.41
C LEU A 227 5.05 2.20 -10.82
N PRO A 228 5.40 2.27 -9.53
CA PRO A 228 6.10 1.17 -8.87
C PRO A 228 5.23 -0.08 -8.75
N VAL A 229 5.80 -1.21 -9.12
CA VAL A 229 5.18 -2.54 -8.97
C VAL A 229 6.21 -3.46 -8.31
N SER A 230 5.77 -4.29 -7.37
CA SER A 230 6.63 -5.28 -6.75
C SER A 230 7.22 -6.24 -7.79
N ASN A 231 8.49 -6.57 -7.66
CA ASN A 231 9.14 -7.59 -8.49
C ASN A 231 8.84 -9.03 -8.02
N ARG A 232 8.11 -9.19 -6.94
CA ARG A 232 7.71 -10.48 -6.35
C ARG A 232 6.30 -10.91 -6.77
N VAL A 233 5.86 -10.51 -7.96
CA VAL A 233 4.60 -10.97 -8.55
C VAL A 233 4.88 -12.22 -9.37
N GLN A 234 4.09 -13.28 -9.17
CA GLN A 234 4.27 -14.56 -9.84
C GLN A 234 2.93 -15.14 -10.29
N LEU A 235 2.89 -15.64 -11.52
CA LEU A 235 1.79 -16.47 -11.99
C LEU A 235 1.95 -17.89 -11.48
N CYS A 236 0.86 -18.46 -10.98
CA CYS A 236 0.77 -19.84 -10.53
C CYS A 236 -0.41 -20.52 -11.24
N ASP A 237 -0.15 -21.65 -11.87
CA ASP A 237 -1.13 -22.40 -12.68
C ASP A 237 -1.77 -23.57 -11.94
N SER A 238 -1.45 -23.72 -10.67
CA SER A 238 -2.01 -24.78 -9.81
C SER A 238 -2.07 -24.32 -8.35
N PRO A 239 -2.93 -24.95 -7.52
CA PRO A 239 -2.94 -24.69 -6.08
C PRO A 239 -1.59 -25.01 -5.42
N GLU A 240 -0.90 -26.06 -5.88
CA GLU A 240 0.42 -26.46 -5.38
C GLU A 240 1.47 -25.37 -5.64
N ALA A 241 1.43 -24.73 -6.81
CA ALA A 241 2.31 -23.63 -7.16
C ALA A 241 2.04 -22.40 -6.27
N VAL A 242 0.77 -22.13 -5.93
CA VAL A 242 0.39 -21.07 -4.98
C VAL A 242 0.96 -21.34 -3.59
N LEU A 243 0.82 -22.55 -3.09
CA LEU A 243 1.36 -22.96 -1.80
C LEU A 243 2.89 -22.86 -1.76
N ALA A 244 3.56 -23.24 -2.84
CA ALA A 244 5.01 -23.09 -2.98
C ALA A 244 5.43 -21.64 -2.94
N PHE A 245 4.72 -20.74 -3.62
CA PHE A 245 4.95 -19.30 -3.55
C PHE A 245 4.78 -18.75 -2.12
N TYR A 246 3.70 -19.14 -1.46
CA TYR A 246 3.42 -18.72 -0.08
C TYR A 246 4.57 -19.12 0.87
N HIS A 247 5.02 -20.38 0.81
CA HIS A 247 6.11 -20.85 1.68
C HIS A 247 7.44 -20.21 1.35
N LYS A 248 7.73 -19.95 0.08
CA LYS A 248 8.94 -19.25 -0.32
C LYS A 248 8.97 -17.82 0.19
N VAL A 249 7.86 -17.09 0.06
CA VAL A 249 7.74 -15.71 0.56
C VAL A 249 7.84 -15.66 2.08
N GLU A 250 7.23 -16.61 2.78
CA GLU A 250 7.36 -16.74 4.24
C GLU A 250 8.82 -16.94 4.65
N ALA A 251 9.55 -17.81 3.97
CA ALA A 251 10.97 -18.04 4.22
C ALA A 251 11.83 -16.82 3.93
N ASP A 252 11.52 -16.07 2.88
CA ASP A 252 12.26 -14.87 2.47
C ASP A 252 11.88 -13.60 3.28
N ARG A 253 10.82 -13.66 4.07
CA ARG A 253 10.28 -12.53 4.84
C ARG A 253 11.32 -11.73 5.62
N PRO A 254 12.28 -12.36 6.36
CA PRO A 254 13.29 -11.61 7.10
C PRO A 254 14.25 -10.78 6.25
N THR A 255 14.37 -11.09 4.96
CA THR A 255 15.35 -10.47 4.04
C THR A 255 14.73 -9.47 3.06
N LEU A 256 13.41 -9.25 3.12
CA LEU A 256 12.72 -8.34 2.20
C LEU A 256 13.06 -6.86 2.45
N GLY A 257 13.39 -6.49 3.68
CA GLY A 257 13.66 -5.10 4.06
C GLY A 257 12.41 -4.26 4.34
N PHE A 258 11.23 -4.85 4.23
CA PHE A 258 9.94 -4.25 4.59
C PHE A 258 8.97 -5.32 5.09
N ASP A 259 7.94 -4.90 5.81
CA ASP A 259 7.00 -5.81 6.43
C ASP A 259 5.89 -6.24 5.48
N ILE A 260 5.58 -7.53 5.54
CA ILE A 260 4.43 -8.16 4.91
C ILE A 260 3.72 -9.05 5.92
N ASP A 261 2.42 -9.25 5.78
CA ASP A 261 1.64 -10.11 6.68
C ASP A 261 1.06 -11.35 5.98
N GLY A 262 1.43 -11.56 4.74
CA GLY A 262 1.01 -12.69 3.92
C GLY A 262 1.25 -12.46 2.44
N VAL A 263 0.47 -13.16 1.64
CA VAL A 263 0.41 -12.99 0.19
C VAL A 263 -1.02 -12.76 -0.25
N VAL A 264 -1.20 -12.11 -1.38
CA VAL A 264 -2.52 -11.91 -2.01
C VAL A 264 -2.58 -12.78 -3.24
N ILE A 265 -3.65 -13.53 -3.36
CA ILE A 265 -3.85 -14.50 -4.44
C ILE A 265 -5.10 -14.08 -5.21
N LYS A 266 -4.93 -13.79 -6.49
CA LYS A 266 -6.00 -13.29 -7.36
C LYS A 266 -6.12 -14.16 -8.60
N VAL A 267 -7.35 -14.43 -9.04
CA VAL A 267 -7.58 -14.99 -10.37
C VAL A 267 -7.04 -14.01 -11.41
N ASN A 268 -6.14 -14.48 -12.28
CA ASN A 268 -5.42 -13.60 -13.20
C ASN A 268 -6.31 -13.06 -14.33
N SER A 269 -7.25 -13.85 -14.83
CA SER A 269 -8.17 -13.44 -15.90
C SER A 269 -9.22 -12.45 -15.40
N LEU A 270 -9.28 -11.25 -15.99
CA LEU A 270 -10.29 -10.24 -15.65
C LEU A 270 -11.70 -10.71 -16.03
N ALA A 271 -11.86 -11.44 -17.13
CA ALA A 271 -13.15 -12.02 -17.52
C ALA A 271 -13.67 -13.00 -16.45
N LEU A 272 -12.80 -13.85 -15.90
CA LEU A 272 -13.16 -14.74 -14.80
C LEU A 272 -13.43 -14.00 -13.49
N GLN A 273 -12.70 -12.94 -13.20
CA GLN A 273 -12.99 -12.08 -12.07
C GLN A 273 -14.42 -11.50 -12.16
N GLU A 274 -14.81 -10.98 -13.31
CA GLU A 274 -16.16 -10.46 -13.54
C GLU A 274 -17.23 -11.54 -13.38
N GLN A 275 -16.98 -12.74 -13.90
CA GLN A 275 -17.88 -13.88 -13.76
C GLN A 275 -18.05 -14.31 -12.31
N LEU A 276 -16.99 -14.28 -11.51
CA LEU A 276 -17.02 -14.59 -10.08
C LEU A 276 -17.69 -13.50 -9.25
N GLY A 277 -17.41 -12.24 -9.58
CA GLY A 277 -18.02 -11.08 -8.93
C GLY A 277 -17.63 -10.91 -7.46
N PHE A 278 -18.58 -10.37 -6.69
CA PHE A 278 -18.35 -9.94 -5.31
C PHE A 278 -19.42 -10.51 -4.36
N VAL A 279 -19.05 -10.67 -3.11
CA VAL A 279 -19.96 -10.69 -1.98
C VAL A 279 -20.03 -9.27 -1.40
N ALA A 280 -20.84 -9.05 -0.35
CA ALA A 280 -21.14 -7.70 0.15
C ALA A 280 -19.91 -6.80 0.41
N ARG A 281 -18.77 -7.36 0.80
CA ARG A 281 -17.56 -6.59 1.16
C ARG A 281 -16.26 -7.14 0.62
N ALA A 282 -16.29 -8.18 -0.21
CA ALA A 282 -15.08 -8.83 -0.69
C ALA A 282 -15.26 -9.41 -2.10
N PRO A 283 -14.22 -9.40 -2.93
CA PRO A 283 -14.24 -10.11 -4.20
C PRO A 283 -14.22 -11.62 -3.97
N ARG A 284 -14.93 -12.38 -4.83
CA ARG A 284 -14.87 -13.85 -4.82
C ARG A 284 -13.63 -14.41 -5.52
N TRP A 285 -12.91 -13.57 -6.24
CA TRP A 285 -11.78 -13.94 -7.07
C TRP A 285 -10.42 -13.65 -6.44
N ALA A 286 -10.40 -13.18 -5.20
CA ALA A 286 -9.17 -12.87 -4.49
C ALA A 286 -9.27 -13.27 -3.02
N VAL A 287 -8.13 -13.59 -2.43
CA VAL A 287 -8.00 -13.91 -1.02
C VAL A 287 -6.64 -13.45 -0.50
N ALA A 288 -6.61 -13.02 0.76
CA ALA A 288 -5.39 -12.78 1.48
C ALA A 288 -5.00 -14.05 2.26
N PHE A 289 -3.86 -14.61 1.92
CA PHE A 289 -3.31 -15.76 2.65
C PHE A 289 -2.29 -15.24 3.65
N LYS A 290 -2.72 -15.12 4.90
CA LYS A 290 -1.91 -14.53 5.97
C LYS A 290 -0.98 -15.56 6.58
N PHE A 291 0.22 -15.10 6.95
CA PHE A 291 1.15 -15.91 7.74
C PHE A 291 0.59 -16.16 9.14
N PRO A 292 0.99 -17.27 9.79
CA PRO A 292 0.63 -17.51 11.18
C PRO A 292 1.03 -16.32 12.05
N ALA A 293 0.20 -16.03 13.06
CA ALA A 293 0.54 -15.03 14.08
C ALA A 293 1.85 -15.42 14.77
N GLN A 294 2.72 -14.44 14.96
CA GLN A 294 3.93 -14.66 15.75
C GLN A 294 3.56 -14.74 17.23
N GLU A 295 3.99 -15.81 17.88
CA GLU A 295 3.78 -16.05 19.30
C GLU A 295 5.13 -16.05 20.01
N GLN A 296 5.17 -15.42 21.18
CA GLN A 296 6.31 -15.44 22.07
C GLN A 296 5.83 -15.72 23.48
N MET A 297 6.61 -16.50 24.21
CA MET A 297 6.34 -16.75 25.64
C MET A 297 6.97 -15.64 26.48
N THR A 298 6.22 -15.17 27.46
CA THR A 298 6.71 -14.22 28.46
C THR A 298 6.07 -14.49 29.82
N PHE A 299 6.47 -13.71 30.82
CA PHE A 299 5.92 -13.81 32.17
C PHE A 299 4.99 -12.65 32.45
N VAL A 300 3.83 -12.94 33.06
CA VAL A 300 2.95 -11.91 33.62
C VAL A 300 3.58 -11.44 34.92
N ARG A 301 3.92 -10.16 34.99
CA ARG A 301 4.54 -9.53 36.16
C ARG A 301 3.51 -8.98 37.13
N ASP A 302 2.41 -8.43 36.58
CA ASP A 302 1.33 -7.85 37.37
C ASP A 302 0.05 -7.80 36.56
N VAL A 303 -1.09 -7.55 37.19
CA VAL A 303 -2.37 -7.33 36.54
C VAL A 303 -2.99 -6.07 37.12
N GLU A 304 -3.20 -5.08 36.25
CA GLU A 304 -3.89 -3.83 36.57
C GLU A 304 -5.32 -3.88 36.10
N PHE A 305 -6.20 -3.11 36.73
CA PHE A 305 -7.59 -2.99 36.30
C PHE A 305 -7.86 -1.55 35.83
N GLN A 306 -8.33 -1.42 34.60
CA GLN A 306 -8.74 -0.14 34.01
C GLN A 306 -10.26 -0.04 34.03
N VAL A 307 -10.79 1.13 34.42
CA VAL A 307 -12.21 1.41 34.44
C VAL A 307 -12.55 2.29 33.22
N GLY A 308 -13.37 1.77 32.31
CA GLY A 308 -13.85 2.51 31.16
C GLY A 308 -14.92 3.55 31.52
N ARG A 309 -15.27 4.43 30.59
CA ARG A 309 -16.28 5.49 30.77
C ARG A 309 -17.65 4.94 31.13
N THR A 310 -17.96 3.71 30.74
CA THR A 310 -19.21 3.01 31.02
C THR A 310 -19.19 2.22 32.34
N GLY A 311 -18.09 2.30 33.12
CA GLY A 311 -17.91 1.53 34.34
C GLY A 311 -17.41 0.10 34.09
N ALA A 312 -17.15 -0.30 32.86
CA ALA A 312 -16.56 -1.60 32.55
C ALA A 312 -15.14 -1.71 33.10
N ILE A 313 -14.85 -2.78 33.81
CA ILE A 313 -13.50 -3.06 34.37
C ILE A 313 -12.79 -4.02 33.42
N THR A 314 -11.66 -3.58 32.89
CA THR A 314 -10.83 -4.38 31.99
C THR A 314 -9.52 -4.73 32.67
N PRO A 315 -9.18 -6.02 32.85
CA PRO A 315 -7.87 -6.42 33.34
C PRO A 315 -6.81 -6.19 32.24
N VAL A 316 -5.67 -5.64 32.65
CA VAL A 316 -4.51 -5.42 31.79
C VAL A 316 -3.32 -6.13 32.41
N ALA A 317 -2.78 -7.13 31.71
CA ALA A 317 -1.59 -7.82 32.14
C ALA A 317 -0.35 -6.96 31.87
N ARG A 318 0.51 -6.81 32.87
CA ARG A 318 1.86 -6.27 32.72
C ARG A 318 2.82 -7.42 32.50
N LEU A 319 3.51 -7.41 31.39
CA LEU A 319 4.35 -8.51 30.96
C LEU A 319 5.84 -8.18 31.11
N GLU A 320 6.65 -9.20 31.30
CA GLU A 320 8.08 -9.07 30.99
C GLU A 320 8.20 -8.68 29.54
N PRO A 321 8.93 -7.58 29.21
CA PRO A 321 9.02 -7.11 27.82
C PRO A 321 9.50 -8.19 26.86
N VAL A 322 8.77 -8.39 25.77
CA VAL A 322 9.06 -9.39 24.72
C VAL A 322 8.81 -8.81 23.35
N GLN A 323 9.68 -9.12 22.40
CA GLN A 323 9.51 -8.72 20.99
C GLN A 323 8.58 -9.70 20.30
N VAL A 324 7.47 -9.19 19.74
CA VAL A 324 6.53 -9.97 18.94
C VAL A 324 6.32 -9.24 17.62
N ALA A 325 6.70 -9.87 16.51
CA ALA A 325 6.54 -9.30 15.16
C ALA A 325 7.09 -7.86 15.02
N GLY A 326 8.24 -7.58 15.65
CA GLY A 326 8.86 -6.24 15.62
C GLY A 326 8.25 -5.24 16.60
N VAL A 327 7.26 -5.64 17.40
CA VAL A 327 6.63 -4.82 18.44
C VAL A 327 7.09 -5.27 19.83
N LEU A 328 7.51 -4.33 20.64
CA LEU A 328 7.80 -4.60 22.06
C LEU A 328 6.49 -4.59 22.86
N VAL A 329 6.14 -5.74 23.39
CA VAL A 329 4.97 -5.93 24.25
C VAL A 329 5.42 -6.03 25.70
N SER A 330 4.80 -5.25 26.60
CA SER A 330 5.13 -5.23 28.03
C SER A 330 3.92 -5.17 28.95
#